data_90cb4bfed88cd134e56d88d99f9625a0
#
_entry.id   90cb4bfed88cd134e56d88d99f9625a0
#
_cell.length_a   1.000
_cell.length_b   1.000
_cell.length_c   1.000
_cell.angle_alpha   90.00
_cell.angle_beta   90.00
_cell.angle_gamma   90.00
#
_symmetry.space_group_name_H-M   'P 1'
#
loop_
_entity.id
_entity.type
_entity.pdbx_description
1 polymer ?
#
loop_
_entity_poly.entity_id
_entity_poly.type
_entity_poly.pdbx_seq_one_letter_code
_entity_poly.pdbx_strand_id
1 'polypeptide(L)'
;MKKLLCVIAALSIILTLSSCKESDSKVITYETEALPDSVDPLIASNDTELTILYNIFEPLLLLESDGSFSCGAAESYSLSDDKLTLSFTLRKDAKWSDGEAVNGADFAFNLKRAVDPSTRFAGSTALSSIKNAKAIMSSEQSPEALGISYDDGSLTVYLEREDSEILYAFAGPAGMPCREDSFDAAGGKYCMTKDTTISNGPFALSRWVKSQGEETAKFINNKYYSGPRATNLGGVYIPLKKADGRLDRLKNGNIDCGTIDSSEVSSAGEKNQLLSDYCSSVVMAFSSAENTAFADDTIRKALYFSTDRDNIQNALPQFYEKAGDIVSPDSVCCGKLWRKDSPLTLPENTDGQFSDVFSSAKTGLSEKKVTSLSIAYETDEQKSVVNYTAQNWQKLFGIRVDTVKSTRSQIIKGIKDGSFAAGLISFNIDGSSAYSTLLKLCAEGGGIVTDEGYTEAVYSSNKTLESLEAAESSLVEKCLVLPMYYGKKYYVFSSDVSGQSLFPYSGTVDFTKADLL
;
A
#
# COMPACT_ATOMS: atom_id res chain seq x y z
N MET A 1 -32.46 -19.16 64.08
CA MET A 1 -32.84 -18.39 62.90
C MET A 1 -31.79 -17.37 62.47
N LYS A 2 -31.20 -16.51 63.32
CA LYS A 2 -30.15 -15.53 62.85
C LYS A 2 -28.88 -16.18 62.25
N LYS A 3 -28.41 -17.32 62.76
CA LYS A 3 -27.23 -18.02 62.21
C LYS A 3 -27.50 -18.71 60.85
N LEU A 4 -28.75 -19.12 60.60
CA LEU A 4 -29.16 -19.71 59.33
C LEU A 4 -29.30 -18.65 58.22
N LEU A 5 -29.75 -17.44 58.58
CA LEU A 5 -29.82 -16.31 57.64
C LEU A 5 -28.44 -15.83 57.18
N CYS A 6 -27.42 -15.83 58.06
CA CYS A 6 -26.05 -15.46 57.70
C CYS A 6 -25.38 -16.49 56.75
N VAL A 7 -25.70 -17.76 56.87
CA VAL A 7 -25.17 -18.81 55.98
C VAL A 7 -25.80 -18.70 54.57
N ILE A 8 -27.11 -18.41 54.50
CA ILE A 8 -27.79 -18.20 53.21
C ILE A 8 -27.31 -16.92 52.52
N ALA A 9 -27.08 -15.81 53.28
CA ALA A 9 -26.51 -14.59 52.71
C ALA A 9 -25.06 -14.78 52.23
N ALA A 10 -24.22 -15.55 52.93
CA ALA A 10 -22.87 -15.89 52.50
C ALA A 10 -22.85 -16.82 51.27
N LEU A 11 -23.78 -17.75 51.16
CA LEU A 11 -23.92 -18.59 49.95
C LEU A 11 -24.43 -17.80 48.74
N SER A 12 -25.30 -16.81 48.96
CA SER A 12 -25.78 -15.93 47.87
C SER A 12 -24.67 -15.02 47.31
N ILE A 13 -23.73 -14.58 48.14
CA ILE A 13 -22.59 -13.77 47.74
C ILE A 13 -21.54 -14.62 46.99
N ILE A 14 -21.40 -15.90 47.34
CA ILE A 14 -20.49 -16.83 46.61
C ILE A 14 -21.05 -17.19 45.24
N LEU A 15 -22.38 -17.21 45.06
CA LEU A 15 -23.02 -17.50 43.76
C LEU A 15 -23.01 -16.29 42.79
N THR A 16 -22.79 -15.08 43.26
CA THR A 16 -22.67 -13.88 42.42
C THR A 16 -21.23 -13.58 41.96
N LEU A 17 -20.24 -14.29 42.52
CA LEU A 17 -18.84 -14.18 42.10
C LEU A 17 -18.46 -15.22 41.02
N SER A 18 -19.40 -16.05 40.59
CA SER A 18 -19.16 -17.09 39.57
C SER A 18 -19.61 -16.67 38.16
N SER A 19 -19.82 -15.38 37.89
CA SER A 19 -20.23 -14.94 36.56
C SER A 19 -19.36 -13.80 36.08
N CYS A 20 -18.14 -14.11 35.81
CA CYS A 20 -17.28 -13.57 34.76
C CYS A 20 -16.07 -14.50 34.68
N LYS A 21 -16.24 -15.71 34.19
CA LYS A 21 -15.20 -16.24 33.34
C LYS A 21 -15.26 -15.37 32.09
N GLU A 22 -14.42 -14.32 32.02
CA GLU A 22 -13.84 -13.97 30.74
C GLU A 22 -13.38 -15.33 30.17
N SER A 23 -13.99 -15.77 29.09
CA SER A 23 -13.41 -16.86 28.32
C SER A 23 -11.94 -16.47 28.16
N ASP A 24 -10.99 -17.40 28.34
CA ASP A 24 -9.59 -17.20 27.97
C ASP A 24 -9.58 -16.84 26.49
N SER A 25 -9.87 -15.58 26.21
CA SER A 25 -9.95 -15.07 24.85
C SER A 25 -8.53 -14.98 24.38
N LYS A 26 -8.18 -15.83 23.40
CA LYS A 26 -6.88 -15.81 22.73
C LYS A 26 -6.60 -14.40 22.24
N VAL A 27 -5.59 -13.74 22.79
CA VAL A 27 -5.20 -12.37 22.48
C VAL A 27 -3.76 -12.38 21.95
N ILE A 28 -3.58 -11.99 20.71
CA ILE A 28 -2.25 -11.85 20.10
C ILE A 28 -1.62 -10.52 20.53
N THR A 29 -0.35 -10.54 20.90
CA THR A 29 0.45 -9.35 21.18
C THR A 29 1.28 -8.99 19.94
N TYR A 30 0.86 -7.92 19.24
CA TYR A 30 1.53 -7.38 18.07
C TYR A 30 2.32 -6.13 18.43
N GLU A 31 3.65 -6.20 18.41
CA GLU A 31 4.51 -5.06 18.78
C GLU A 31 4.79 -4.14 17.58
N THR A 32 4.63 -2.84 17.79
CA THR A 32 4.89 -1.78 16.81
C THR A 32 5.79 -0.66 17.37
N GLU A 33 6.37 0.15 16.49
CA GLU A 33 7.22 1.29 16.85
C GLU A 33 6.50 2.62 16.88
N ALA A 34 5.31 2.68 16.30
CA ALA A 34 4.47 3.88 16.29
C ALA A 34 3.04 3.52 16.65
N LEU A 35 2.42 4.27 17.56
CA LEU A 35 0.98 4.21 17.71
C LEU A 35 0.30 5.09 16.66
N PRO A 36 -0.91 4.74 16.26
CA PRO A 36 -1.66 5.52 15.30
C PRO A 36 -1.96 6.93 15.84
N ASP A 37 -2.00 7.92 14.96
CA ASP A 37 -2.56 9.24 15.25
C ASP A 37 -4.05 9.26 14.97
N SER A 38 -4.48 8.57 13.94
CA SER A 38 -5.86 8.38 13.56
C SER A 38 -6.06 7.00 12.92
N VAL A 39 -7.24 6.43 13.08
CA VAL A 39 -7.71 5.29 12.28
C VAL A 39 -8.95 5.66 11.46
N ASP A 40 -9.09 6.95 11.13
CA ASP A 40 -10.05 7.40 10.12
C ASP A 40 -9.66 6.81 8.76
N PRO A 41 -10.57 6.10 8.06
CA PRO A 41 -10.28 5.50 6.77
C PRO A 41 -9.64 6.43 5.75
N LEU A 42 -9.99 7.71 5.76
CA LEU A 42 -9.49 8.67 4.78
C LEU A 42 -8.18 9.37 5.17
N ILE A 43 -7.68 9.14 6.40
CA ILE A 43 -6.48 9.82 6.93
C ILE A 43 -5.38 8.82 7.29
N ALA A 44 -5.73 7.62 7.72
CA ALA A 44 -4.77 6.58 8.08
C ALA A 44 -3.77 6.32 6.95
N SER A 45 -2.47 6.31 7.27
CA SER A 45 -1.41 6.30 6.26
C SER A 45 -0.18 5.45 6.62
N ASN A 46 0.09 5.22 7.91
CA ASN A 46 1.21 4.36 8.31
C ASN A 46 0.76 2.92 8.59
N ASP A 47 1.73 2.00 8.62
CA ASP A 47 1.45 0.56 8.75
C ASP A 47 0.63 0.18 9.97
N THR A 48 0.86 0.83 11.12
CA THR A 48 0.10 0.55 12.33
C THR A 48 -1.34 1.05 12.21
N GLU A 49 -1.53 2.24 11.64
CA GLU A 49 -2.86 2.80 11.35
C GLU A 49 -3.63 1.90 10.41
N LEU A 50 -3.00 1.48 9.31
CA LEU A 50 -3.62 0.59 8.33
C LEU A 50 -3.86 -0.82 8.91
N THR A 51 -2.93 -1.36 9.71
CA THR A 51 -3.16 -2.64 10.40
C THR A 51 -4.40 -2.58 11.28
N ILE A 52 -4.56 -1.54 12.09
CA ILE A 52 -5.75 -1.39 12.93
C ILE A 52 -6.98 -1.16 12.06
N LEU A 53 -6.91 -0.22 11.10
CA LEU A 53 -8.01 0.15 10.21
C LEU A 53 -8.65 -1.07 9.55
N TYR A 54 -7.85 -1.88 8.84
CA TYR A 54 -8.37 -3.03 8.08
C TYR A 54 -8.86 -4.17 8.98
N ASN A 55 -8.43 -4.24 10.23
CA ASN A 55 -8.97 -5.20 11.19
C ASN A 55 -10.27 -4.74 11.85
N ILE A 56 -10.51 -3.42 11.99
CA ILE A 56 -11.71 -2.89 12.65
C ILE A 56 -12.80 -2.39 11.69
N PHE A 57 -12.45 -2.08 10.43
CA PHE A 57 -13.43 -1.68 9.41
C PHE A 57 -13.58 -2.73 8.32
N GLU A 58 -14.77 -2.77 7.74
CA GLU A 58 -15.13 -3.60 6.59
C GLU A 58 -15.54 -2.71 5.41
N PRO A 59 -14.80 -2.72 4.29
CA PRO A 59 -15.19 -2.02 3.08
C PRO A 59 -16.36 -2.72 2.37
N LEU A 60 -16.93 -2.09 1.33
CA LEU A 60 -17.96 -2.69 0.48
C LEU A 60 -17.48 -3.98 -0.17
N LEU A 61 -16.26 -3.98 -0.69
CA LEU A 61 -15.60 -5.12 -1.34
C LEU A 61 -14.32 -5.50 -0.60
N LEU A 62 -13.86 -6.72 -0.79
CA LEU A 62 -12.57 -7.24 -0.32
C LEU A 62 -11.73 -7.58 -1.54
N LEU A 63 -10.47 -7.20 -1.53
CA LEU A 63 -9.49 -7.63 -2.53
C LEU A 63 -8.94 -8.99 -2.11
N GLU A 64 -9.04 -9.97 -2.99
CA GLU A 64 -8.48 -11.31 -2.80
C GLU A 64 -7.03 -11.39 -3.31
N SER A 65 -6.29 -12.39 -2.84
CA SER A 65 -4.88 -12.57 -3.20
C SER A 65 -4.64 -12.91 -4.68
N ASP A 66 -5.67 -13.28 -5.42
CA ASP A 66 -5.61 -13.52 -6.87
C ASP A 66 -5.98 -12.29 -7.71
N GLY A 67 -6.26 -11.15 -7.04
CA GLY A 67 -6.65 -9.89 -7.64
C GLY A 67 -8.16 -9.74 -7.88
N SER A 68 -8.95 -10.76 -7.62
CA SER A 68 -10.41 -10.69 -7.73
C SER A 68 -11.04 -9.93 -6.55
N PHE A 69 -12.32 -9.58 -6.69
CA PHE A 69 -13.08 -8.91 -5.64
C PHE A 69 -14.18 -9.81 -5.11
N SER A 70 -14.25 -9.95 -3.80
CA SER A 70 -15.36 -10.55 -3.08
C SER A 70 -16.16 -9.49 -2.31
N CYS A 71 -17.33 -9.86 -1.80
CA CYS A 71 -18.17 -8.96 -1.02
C CYS A 71 -17.72 -8.89 0.44
N GLY A 72 -17.58 -7.67 0.96
CA GLY A 72 -17.34 -7.37 2.38
C GLY A 72 -18.63 -6.96 3.09
N ALA A 73 -18.84 -5.65 3.25
CA ALA A 73 -20.10 -5.10 3.77
C ALA A 73 -21.26 -5.19 2.78
N ALA A 74 -20.99 -5.28 1.48
CA ALA A 74 -21.99 -5.62 0.49
C ALA A 74 -22.38 -7.11 0.56
N GLU A 75 -23.64 -7.44 0.28
CA GLU A 75 -24.13 -8.79 -0.01
C GLU A 75 -23.87 -9.16 -1.47
N SER A 76 -24.03 -8.16 -2.36
CA SER A 76 -23.77 -8.29 -3.80
C SER A 76 -23.46 -6.94 -4.42
N TYR A 77 -22.82 -6.98 -5.59
CA TYR A 77 -22.65 -5.81 -6.44
C TYR A 77 -22.88 -6.15 -7.91
N SER A 78 -23.20 -5.15 -8.70
CA SER A 78 -23.36 -5.30 -10.15
C SER A 78 -22.95 -4.03 -10.88
N LEU A 79 -22.36 -4.20 -12.05
CA LEU A 79 -22.04 -3.13 -12.99
C LEU A 79 -23.01 -3.23 -14.17
N SER A 80 -23.64 -2.11 -14.57
CA SER A 80 -24.54 -2.06 -15.72
C SER A 80 -23.84 -2.41 -17.04
N ASP A 81 -24.61 -2.78 -18.07
CA ASP A 81 -24.05 -3.17 -19.38
C ASP A 81 -23.24 -2.06 -20.04
N ASP A 82 -23.64 -0.79 -19.81
CA ASP A 82 -22.89 0.40 -20.28
C ASP A 82 -21.70 0.77 -19.39
N LYS A 83 -21.50 0.00 -18.31
CA LYS A 83 -20.43 0.18 -17.31
C LYS A 83 -20.39 1.56 -16.62
N LEU A 84 -21.52 2.26 -16.61
CA LEU A 84 -21.65 3.60 -16.01
C LEU A 84 -22.42 3.62 -14.70
N THR A 85 -23.01 2.50 -14.27
CA THR A 85 -23.73 2.40 -13.00
C THR A 85 -23.25 1.21 -12.20
N LEU A 86 -22.67 1.46 -11.03
CA LEU A 86 -22.24 0.44 -10.08
C LEU A 86 -23.21 0.42 -8.90
N SER A 87 -23.86 -0.72 -8.67
CA SER A 87 -24.87 -0.90 -7.62
C SER A 87 -24.40 -1.90 -6.58
N PHE A 88 -24.53 -1.56 -5.31
CA PHE A 88 -24.27 -2.42 -4.16
C PHE A 88 -25.54 -2.67 -3.38
N THR A 89 -25.82 -3.94 -3.05
CA THR A 89 -26.82 -4.33 -2.04
C THR A 89 -26.07 -4.60 -0.74
N LEU A 90 -26.45 -3.96 0.35
CA LEU A 90 -25.79 -4.12 1.64
C LEU A 90 -26.32 -5.35 2.38
N ARG A 91 -25.48 -5.97 3.20
CA ARG A 91 -25.90 -7.05 4.09
C ARG A 91 -26.85 -6.50 5.16
N LYS A 92 -28.01 -7.12 5.31
CA LYS A 92 -29.06 -6.72 6.26
C LYS A 92 -28.64 -6.89 7.74
N ASP A 93 -27.65 -7.72 8.01
CA ASP A 93 -27.13 -8.04 9.33
C ASP A 93 -25.84 -7.25 9.66
N ALA A 94 -25.37 -6.39 8.74
CA ALA A 94 -24.21 -5.55 8.97
C ALA A 94 -24.50 -4.54 10.10
N LYS A 95 -23.61 -4.51 11.11
CA LYS A 95 -23.76 -3.67 12.30
C LYS A 95 -22.48 -2.96 12.66
N TRP A 96 -22.63 -1.79 13.21
CA TRP A 96 -21.60 -1.07 13.92
C TRP A 96 -21.25 -1.74 15.25
N SER A 97 -20.09 -1.41 15.82
CA SER A 97 -19.60 -1.98 17.07
C SER A 97 -20.42 -1.57 18.32
N ASP A 98 -21.35 -0.62 18.19
CA ASP A 98 -22.34 -0.25 19.20
C ASP A 98 -23.68 -1.00 19.03
N GLY A 99 -23.85 -1.75 17.93
CA GLY A 99 -25.02 -2.56 17.62
C GLY A 99 -26.03 -1.91 16.66
N GLU A 100 -25.83 -0.64 16.28
CA GLU A 100 -26.65 0.03 15.28
C GLU A 100 -26.43 -0.59 13.89
N ALA A 101 -27.41 -0.47 13.00
CA ALA A 101 -27.32 -1.00 11.64
C ALA A 101 -26.36 -0.16 10.78
N VAL A 102 -25.58 -0.82 9.92
CA VAL A 102 -24.83 -0.15 8.84
C VAL A 102 -25.75 0.01 7.65
N ASN A 103 -25.79 1.19 7.06
CA ASN A 103 -26.71 1.53 5.97
C ASN A 103 -26.02 2.29 4.83
N GLY A 104 -26.75 2.54 3.73
CA GLY A 104 -26.22 3.21 2.54
C GLY A 104 -25.76 4.66 2.79
N ALA A 105 -26.39 5.36 3.75
CA ALA A 105 -26.00 6.72 4.11
C ALA A 105 -24.58 6.77 4.70
N ASP A 106 -24.17 5.74 5.45
CA ASP A 106 -22.83 5.66 6.05
C ASP A 106 -21.73 5.61 4.99
N PHE A 107 -21.95 4.84 3.92
CA PHE A 107 -21.04 4.77 2.77
C PHE A 107 -21.08 6.04 1.92
N ALA A 108 -22.27 6.58 1.69
CA ALA A 108 -22.46 7.81 0.93
C ALA A 108 -21.75 8.99 1.61
N PHE A 109 -21.85 9.09 2.94
CA PHE A 109 -21.17 10.13 3.71
C PHE A 109 -19.64 10.01 3.58
N ASN A 110 -19.07 8.80 3.70
CA ASN A 110 -17.63 8.61 3.53
C ASN A 110 -17.17 8.94 2.11
N LEU A 111 -17.92 8.58 1.06
CA LEU A 111 -17.59 8.91 -0.32
C LEU A 111 -17.60 10.43 -0.58
N LYS A 112 -18.57 11.16 -0.02
CA LYS A 112 -18.61 12.62 -0.07
C LYS A 112 -17.39 13.24 0.60
N ARG A 113 -16.98 12.73 1.77
CA ARG A 113 -15.76 13.13 2.45
C ARG A 113 -14.52 12.82 1.61
N ALA A 114 -14.47 11.66 0.94
CA ALA A 114 -13.33 11.21 0.16
C ALA A 114 -13.03 12.09 -1.06
N VAL A 115 -14.05 12.72 -1.64
CA VAL A 115 -13.89 13.67 -2.77
C VAL A 115 -13.82 15.13 -2.34
N ASP A 116 -14.12 15.44 -1.08
CA ASP A 116 -14.00 16.80 -0.53
C ASP A 116 -12.52 17.17 -0.37
N PRO A 117 -12.03 18.23 -1.05
CA PRO A 117 -10.63 18.64 -0.97
C PRO A 117 -10.20 19.03 0.46
N SER A 118 -11.12 19.39 1.34
CA SER A 118 -10.83 19.71 2.74
C SER A 118 -10.39 18.47 3.55
N THR A 119 -10.81 17.28 3.17
CA THR A 119 -10.42 16.00 3.78
C THR A 119 -8.97 15.63 3.44
N ARG A 120 -8.46 16.06 2.27
CA ARG A 120 -7.11 15.74 1.78
C ARG A 120 -6.84 14.24 1.67
N PHE A 121 -7.84 13.46 1.31
CA PHE A 121 -7.68 12.03 1.11
C PHE A 121 -6.72 11.76 -0.07
N ALA A 122 -5.61 11.06 0.20
CA ALA A 122 -4.59 10.77 -0.82
C ALA A 122 -5.13 9.92 -1.99
N GLY A 123 -6.13 9.06 -1.72
CA GLY A 123 -6.77 8.18 -2.70
C GLY A 123 -7.91 8.83 -3.49
N SER A 124 -8.20 10.13 -3.32
CA SER A 124 -9.36 10.81 -3.95
C SER A 124 -9.36 10.69 -5.48
N THR A 125 -8.20 10.72 -6.12
CA THR A 125 -8.08 10.63 -7.59
C THR A 125 -8.62 9.30 -8.15
N ALA A 126 -8.61 8.22 -7.39
CA ALA A 126 -9.21 6.94 -7.77
C ALA A 126 -10.73 7.00 -7.93
N LEU A 127 -11.37 8.02 -7.35
CA LEU A 127 -12.82 8.27 -7.44
C LEU A 127 -13.18 9.25 -8.58
N SER A 128 -12.22 9.69 -9.37
CA SER A 128 -12.39 10.76 -10.37
C SER A 128 -13.32 10.39 -11.53
N SER A 129 -13.67 9.13 -11.69
CA SER A 129 -14.67 8.65 -12.67
C SER A 129 -16.11 8.78 -12.17
N ILE A 130 -16.33 8.96 -10.88
CA ILE A 130 -17.69 9.19 -10.35
C ILE A 130 -18.19 10.55 -10.84
N LYS A 131 -19.45 10.58 -11.25
CA LYS A 131 -20.10 11.79 -11.76
C LYS A 131 -19.93 12.98 -10.78
N ASN A 132 -19.50 14.11 -11.29
CA ASN A 132 -19.18 15.35 -10.58
C ASN A 132 -17.95 15.28 -9.63
N ALA A 133 -17.30 14.14 -9.42
CA ALA A 133 -16.20 14.02 -8.49
C ALA A 133 -15.04 14.99 -8.79
N LYS A 134 -14.65 15.15 -10.05
CA LYS A 134 -13.59 16.08 -10.45
C LYS A 134 -13.93 17.53 -10.12
N ALA A 135 -15.16 17.97 -10.40
CA ALA A 135 -15.63 19.32 -10.10
C ALA A 135 -15.68 19.59 -8.59
N ILE A 136 -16.01 18.57 -7.78
CA ILE A 136 -15.97 18.66 -6.31
C ILE A 136 -14.51 18.79 -5.83
N MET A 137 -13.60 17.93 -6.30
CA MET A 137 -12.18 17.97 -5.96
C MET A 137 -11.52 19.30 -6.32
N SER A 138 -12.01 19.97 -7.39
CA SER A 138 -11.56 21.30 -7.81
C SER A 138 -12.29 22.45 -7.08
N SER A 139 -13.16 22.13 -6.11
CA SER A 139 -14.00 23.10 -5.38
C SER A 139 -14.99 23.88 -6.25
N GLU A 140 -15.34 23.36 -7.44
CA GLU A 140 -16.33 23.96 -8.34
C GLU A 140 -17.76 23.56 -7.97
N GLN A 141 -17.91 22.42 -7.28
CA GLN A 141 -19.19 21.91 -6.77
C GLN A 141 -19.06 21.44 -5.31
N SER A 142 -20.21 21.41 -4.62
CA SER A 142 -20.31 20.86 -3.26
C SER A 142 -20.23 19.33 -3.28
N PRO A 143 -19.72 18.67 -2.22
CA PRO A 143 -19.74 17.20 -2.06
C PRO A 143 -21.13 16.58 -2.22
N GLU A 144 -22.20 17.32 -1.94
CA GLU A 144 -23.59 16.88 -2.12
C GLU A 144 -23.98 16.63 -3.58
N ALA A 145 -23.23 17.17 -4.54
CA ALA A 145 -23.45 16.95 -5.96
C ALA A 145 -22.85 15.63 -6.49
N LEU A 146 -22.15 14.85 -5.63
CA LEU A 146 -21.54 13.59 -6.02
C LEU A 146 -22.58 12.65 -6.63
N GLY A 147 -22.23 12.01 -7.75
CA GLY A 147 -23.11 11.11 -8.48
C GLY A 147 -23.36 9.79 -7.76
N ILE A 148 -24.07 9.84 -6.64
CA ILE A 148 -24.46 8.67 -5.84
C ILE A 148 -25.94 8.75 -5.46
N SER A 149 -26.57 7.60 -5.25
CA SER A 149 -27.87 7.48 -4.58
C SER A 149 -27.84 6.32 -3.61
N TYR A 150 -28.64 6.38 -2.56
CA TYR A 150 -28.63 5.37 -1.49
C TYR A 150 -29.98 5.30 -0.77
N ASP A 151 -30.20 4.15 -0.14
CA ASP A 151 -31.21 3.91 0.87
C ASP A 151 -30.64 3.06 2.01
N ASP A 152 -31.46 2.58 2.93
CA ASP A 152 -30.98 1.80 4.08
C ASP A 152 -30.25 0.51 3.66
N GLY A 153 -30.58 -0.08 2.53
CA GLY A 153 -30.06 -1.38 2.07
C GLY A 153 -29.21 -1.31 0.80
N SER A 154 -29.01 -0.13 0.22
CA SER A 154 -28.30 -0.02 -1.05
C SER A 154 -27.48 1.26 -1.21
N LEU A 155 -26.47 1.17 -2.08
CA LEU A 155 -25.70 2.30 -2.60
C LEU A 155 -25.55 2.12 -4.10
N THR A 156 -25.84 3.18 -4.87
CA THR A 156 -25.61 3.23 -6.30
C THR A 156 -24.66 4.37 -6.63
N VAL A 157 -23.65 4.09 -7.45
CA VAL A 157 -22.61 5.04 -7.88
C VAL A 157 -22.73 5.22 -9.40
N TYR A 158 -22.84 6.46 -9.86
CA TYR A 158 -22.93 6.83 -11.27
C TYR A 158 -21.58 7.33 -11.76
N LEU A 159 -21.08 6.75 -12.83
CA LEU A 159 -19.79 7.11 -13.44
C LEU A 159 -20.00 8.03 -14.65
N GLU A 160 -19.06 8.93 -14.91
CA GLU A 160 -19.00 9.76 -16.12
C GLU A 160 -18.37 9.02 -17.30
N ARG A 161 -17.57 8.01 -17.01
CA ARG A 161 -16.88 7.16 -17.98
C ARG A 161 -16.65 5.77 -17.39
N GLU A 162 -16.45 4.80 -18.26
CA GLU A 162 -15.98 3.49 -17.83
C GLU A 162 -14.66 3.62 -17.04
N ASP A 163 -14.55 2.87 -15.94
CA ASP A 163 -13.35 2.82 -15.13
C ASP A 163 -13.16 1.41 -14.56
N SER A 164 -12.17 0.68 -15.09
CA SER A 164 -11.86 -0.69 -14.67
C SER A 164 -11.25 -0.77 -13.26
N GLU A 165 -10.72 0.36 -12.75
CA GLU A 165 -10.07 0.42 -11.44
C GLU A 165 -11.01 0.86 -10.31
N ILE A 166 -12.26 1.24 -10.63
CA ILE A 166 -13.18 1.77 -9.60
C ILE A 166 -13.49 0.76 -8.50
N LEU A 167 -13.54 -0.54 -8.80
CA LEU A 167 -13.79 -1.59 -7.80
C LEU A 167 -12.65 -1.66 -6.76
N TYR A 168 -11.43 -1.38 -7.19
CA TYR A 168 -10.28 -1.31 -6.28
C TYR A 168 -10.47 -0.22 -5.22
N ALA A 169 -11.01 0.95 -5.59
CA ALA A 169 -11.30 2.01 -4.63
C ALA A 169 -12.34 1.57 -3.57
N PHE A 170 -13.31 0.74 -3.96
CA PHE A 170 -14.35 0.23 -3.05
C PHE A 170 -13.88 -0.97 -2.18
N ALA A 171 -12.73 -1.57 -2.47
CA ALA A 171 -12.07 -2.53 -1.60
C ALA A 171 -11.11 -1.86 -0.60
N GLY A 172 -10.92 -0.56 -0.70
CA GLY A 172 -10.05 0.24 0.14
C GLY A 172 -10.79 1.21 1.07
N PRO A 173 -10.07 2.20 1.62
CA PRO A 173 -10.59 3.17 2.58
C PRO A 173 -11.83 3.96 2.11
N ALA A 174 -11.90 4.27 0.80
CA ALA A 174 -13.07 4.96 0.23
C ALA A 174 -14.34 4.10 0.28
N GLY A 175 -14.21 2.78 0.23
CA GLY A 175 -15.30 1.81 0.35
C GLY A 175 -15.69 1.46 1.78
N MET A 176 -15.04 2.01 2.81
CA MET A 176 -15.42 1.83 4.21
C MET A 176 -16.54 2.81 4.59
N PRO A 177 -17.41 2.48 5.56
CA PRO A 177 -18.47 3.40 5.98
C PRO A 177 -17.97 4.41 7.03
N CYS A 178 -18.63 5.57 7.11
CA CYS A 178 -18.47 6.56 8.16
C CYS A 178 -19.85 7.04 8.61
N ARG A 179 -20.17 6.88 9.88
CA ARG A 179 -21.45 7.32 10.45
C ARG A 179 -21.42 8.82 10.75
N GLU A 180 -22.30 9.60 10.10
CA GLU A 180 -22.30 11.06 10.14
C GLU A 180 -22.51 11.60 11.56
N ASP A 181 -23.47 11.05 12.33
CA ASP A 181 -23.72 11.47 13.71
C ASP A 181 -22.50 11.28 14.61
N SER A 182 -21.74 10.19 14.43
CA SER A 182 -20.52 9.91 15.18
C SER A 182 -19.36 10.82 14.75
N PHE A 183 -19.28 11.14 13.46
CA PHE A 183 -18.30 12.06 12.91
C PHE A 183 -18.52 13.48 13.49
N ASP A 184 -19.75 13.96 13.48
CA ASP A 184 -20.13 15.27 14.01
C ASP A 184 -19.93 15.35 15.53
N ALA A 185 -20.34 14.33 16.27
CA ALA A 185 -20.16 14.26 17.71
C ALA A 185 -18.68 14.25 18.13
N ALA A 186 -17.79 13.72 17.29
CA ALA A 186 -16.35 13.69 17.56
C ALA A 186 -15.68 15.07 17.49
N GLY A 187 -16.32 16.07 16.87
CA GLY A 187 -15.84 17.46 16.86
C GLY A 187 -14.40 17.63 16.36
N GLY A 188 -14.06 16.99 15.22
CA GLY A 188 -12.73 17.00 14.63
C GLY A 188 -11.75 15.99 15.23
N LYS A 189 -12.19 15.08 16.08
CA LYS A 189 -11.40 13.98 16.68
C LYS A 189 -11.89 12.60 16.25
N TYR A 190 -12.59 12.51 15.13
CA TYR A 190 -13.10 11.25 14.60
C TYR A 190 -11.97 10.24 14.42
N CYS A 191 -12.16 9.03 14.96
CA CYS A 191 -11.18 7.95 14.93
C CYS A 191 -9.77 8.30 15.48
N MET A 192 -9.67 9.24 16.42
CA MET A 192 -8.40 9.62 17.08
C MET A 192 -8.30 9.09 18.52
N THR A 193 -9.38 8.57 19.06
CA THR A 193 -9.44 7.96 20.40
C THR A 193 -10.40 6.77 20.40
N LYS A 194 -10.33 5.93 21.43
CA LYS A 194 -11.26 4.82 21.58
C LYS A 194 -12.72 5.29 21.60
N ASP A 195 -13.02 6.41 22.26
CA ASP A 195 -14.40 6.90 22.45
C ASP A 195 -14.95 7.61 21.19
N THR A 196 -14.09 7.99 20.26
CA THR A 196 -14.48 8.60 18.98
C THR A 196 -14.35 7.62 17.80
N THR A 197 -14.13 6.32 18.08
CA THR A 197 -13.98 5.28 17.06
C THR A 197 -15.10 4.27 17.20
N ILE A 198 -16.01 4.26 16.23
CA ILE A 198 -17.04 3.22 16.03
C ILE A 198 -16.71 2.53 14.71
N SER A 199 -16.70 1.21 14.68
CA SER A 199 -16.27 0.43 13.54
C SER A 199 -17.29 -0.65 13.15
N ASN A 200 -17.23 -1.13 11.92
CA ASN A 200 -18.17 -2.13 11.38
C ASN A 200 -17.51 -3.47 11.05
N GLY A 201 -16.23 -3.63 11.37
CA GLY A 201 -15.43 -4.82 11.03
C GLY A 201 -15.44 -5.89 12.12
N PRO A 202 -14.64 -6.95 11.91
CA PRO A 202 -14.57 -8.13 12.79
C PRO A 202 -14.04 -7.83 14.19
N PHE A 203 -13.27 -6.76 14.35
CA PHE A 203 -12.82 -6.29 15.65
C PHE A 203 -13.35 -4.89 15.93
N ALA A 204 -13.34 -4.52 17.21
CA ALA A 204 -13.69 -3.18 17.70
C ALA A 204 -12.59 -2.66 18.65
N LEU A 205 -12.26 -1.38 18.53
CA LEU A 205 -11.25 -0.75 19.37
C LEU A 205 -11.74 -0.69 20.82
N SER A 206 -11.00 -1.30 21.73
CA SER A 206 -11.38 -1.38 23.16
C SER A 206 -10.50 -0.51 24.06
N ARG A 207 -9.25 -0.25 23.65
CA ARG A 207 -8.30 0.58 24.39
C ARG A 207 -7.41 1.34 23.43
N TRP A 208 -7.10 2.58 23.78
CA TRP A 208 -6.11 3.40 23.10
C TRP A 208 -5.55 4.43 24.08
N VAL A 209 -4.31 4.23 24.49
CA VAL A 209 -3.63 5.06 25.49
C VAL A 209 -2.36 5.63 24.87
N LYS A 210 -2.22 6.95 24.95
CA LYS A 210 -1.04 7.71 24.50
C LYS A 210 -0.41 8.49 25.66
N SER A 211 -0.31 7.90 26.85
CA SER A 211 0.33 8.54 28.00
C SER A 211 1.79 8.12 28.15
N GLN A 212 2.65 9.02 28.65
CA GLN A 212 4.06 8.71 28.90
C GLN A 212 4.22 7.46 29.77
N GLY A 213 4.91 6.46 29.24
CA GLY A 213 5.20 5.19 29.92
C GLY A 213 4.20 4.06 29.66
N GLU A 214 3.03 4.36 29.09
CA GLU A 214 2.06 3.35 28.65
C GLU A 214 1.42 3.79 27.33
N GLU A 215 2.04 3.38 26.23
CA GLU A 215 1.53 3.66 24.89
C GLU A 215 1.05 2.35 24.28
N THR A 216 -0.27 2.18 24.21
CA THR A 216 -0.88 0.92 23.79
C THR A 216 -2.18 1.14 23.03
N ALA A 217 -2.48 0.25 22.08
CA ALA A 217 -3.80 0.06 21.52
C ALA A 217 -4.26 -1.38 21.75
N LYS A 218 -5.56 -1.61 21.82
CA LYS A 218 -6.14 -2.95 21.87
C LYS A 218 -7.46 -2.94 21.11
N PHE A 219 -7.65 -3.91 20.27
CA PHE A 219 -8.96 -4.22 19.72
C PHE A 219 -9.37 -5.65 20.11
N ILE A 220 -10.66 -5.85 20.23
CA ILE A 220 -11.28 -7.12 20.66
C ILE A 220 -12.28 -7.56 19.62
N ASN A 221 -12.64 -8.84 19.64
CA ASN A 221 -13.70 -9.38 18.80
C ASN A 221 -14.97 -8.52 18.87
N ASN A 222 -15.51 -8.12 17.73
CA ASN A 222 -16.75 -7.36 17.64
C ASN A 222 -17.94 -8.33 17.68
N LYS A 223 -18.61 -8.40 18.80
CA LYS A 223 -19.76 -9.31 19.03
C LYS A 223 -20.96 -9.07 18.10
N TYR A 224 -20.99 -7.94 17.42
CA TYR A 224 -22.05 -7.60 16.48
C TYR A 224 -21.69 -7.89 15.03
N TYR A 225 -20.44 -8.28 14.77
CA TYR A 225 -20.01 -8.58 13.41
C TYR A 225 -20.46 -9.99 12.96
N SER A 226 -21.06 -10.05 11.78
CA SER A 226 -21.58 -11.27 11.16
C SER A 226 -21.04 -11.49 9.74
N GLY A 227 -20.02 -10.71 9.34
CA GLY A 227 -19.47 -10.69 7.98
C GLY A 227 -18.52 -11.83 7.63
N PRO A 228 -17.98 -11.82 6.40
CA PRO A 228 -17.15 -12.90 5.87
C PRO A 228 -15.81 -13.08 6.59
N ARG A 229 -15.36 -12.06 7.34
CA ARG A 229 -14.10 -12.08 8.09
C ARG A 229 -14.29 -12.34 9.60
N ALA A 230 -15.36 -13.05 9.98
CA ALA A 230 -15.58 -13.44 11.38
C ALA A 230 -14.39 -14.26 11.92
N THR A 231 -13.97 -13.97 13.15
CA THR A 231 -12.78 -14.57 13.77
C THR A 231 -13.10 -15.20 15.11
N ASN A 232 -12.32 -16.23 15.48
CA ASN A 232 -12.33 -16.84 16.81
C ASN A 232 -11.31 -16.18 17.77
N LEU A 233 -10.46 -15.29 17.27
CA LEU A 233 -9.48 -14.56 18.08
C LEU A 233 -10.19 -13.60 19.01
N GLY A 234 -9.83 -13.60 20.29
CA GLY A 234 -10.44 -12.71 21.29
C GLY A 234 -10.02 -11.24 21.12
N GLY A 235 -8.87 -11.00 20.49
CA GLY A 235 -8.41 -9.65 20.21
C GLY A 235 -6.91 -9.57 19.94
N VAL A 236 -6.44 -8.34 19.73
CA VAL A 236 -5.03 -8.02 19.53
C VAL A 236 -4.64 -6.88 20.46
N TYR A 237 -3.56 -7.06 21.17
CA TYR A 237 -2.93 -6.07 22.02
C TYR A 237 -1.69 -5.50 21.33
N ILE A 238 -1.60 -4.20 21.18
CA ILE A 238 -0.55 -3.49 20.46
C ILE A 238 0.23 -2.59 21.41
N PRO A 239 1.34 -3.08 22.01
CA PRO A 239 2.25 -2.24 22.77
C PRO A 239 3.20 -1.49 21.84
N LEU A 240 3.50 -0.22 22.15
CA LEU A 240 4.56 0.53 21.49
C LEU A 240 5.92 0.16 22.11
N LYS A 241 6.84 -0.28 21.30
CA LYS A 241 8.23 -0.55 21.69
C LYS A 241 9.17 -0.27 20.53
N LYS A 242 10.40 0.15 20.85
CA LYS A 242 11.48 0.21 19.84
C LYS A 242 11.77 -1.18 19.28
N ALA A 243 12.22 -1.23 18.02
CA ALA A 243 12.58 -2.48 17.34
C ALA A 243 13.69 -3.25 18.07
N ASP A 244 14.64 -2.52 18.67
CA ASP A 244 15.77 -3.12 19.40
C ASP A 244 15.31 -4.22 20.37
N GLY A 245 15.85 -5.44 20.20
CA GLY A 245 15.55 -6.60 21.05
C GLY A 245 14.16 -7.21 20.82
N ARG A 246 13.46 -6.90 19.73
CA ARG A 246 12.15 -7.48 19.40
C ARG A 246 12.23 -8.99 19.23
N LEU A 247 13.24 -9.50 18.51
CA LEU A 247 13.43 -10.95 18.37
C LEU A 247 13.67 -11.66 19.69
N ASP A 248 14.32 -11.04 20.67
CA ASP A 248 14.49 -11.64 22.00
C ASP A 248 13.17 -11.65 22.77
N ARG A 249 12.36 -10.59 22.64
CA ARG A 249 11.01 -10.56 23.23
C ARG A 249 10.10 -11.63 22.63
N LEU A 250 10.18 -11.85 21.32
CA LEU A 250 9.46 -12.91 20.63
C LEU A 250 9.92 -14.31 21.13
N LYS A 251 11.23 -14.57 21.17
CA LYS A 251 11.81 -15.83 21.65
C LYS A 251 11.45 -16.14 23.11
N ASN A 252 11.28 -15.12 23.94
CA ASN A 252 10.90 -15.25 25.35
C ASN A 252 9.38 -15.30 25.56
N GLY A 253 8.56 -15.30 24.51
CA GLY A 253 7.09 -15.32 24.59
C GLY A 253 6.47 -14.05 25.18
N ASN A 254 7.18 -12.92 25.12
CA ASN A 254 6.65 -11.62 25.58
C ASN A 254 5.78 -10.94 24.53
N ILE A 255 5.93 -11.31 23.28
CA ILE A 255 5.13 -10.88 22.12
C ILE A 255 4.91 -12.08 21.21
N ASP A 256 3.86 -12.03 20.40
CA ASP A 256 3.51 -13.07 19.45
C ASP A 256 3.92 -12.72 18.02
N CYS A 257 3.95 -11.43 17.68
CA CYS A 257 4.37 -10.97 16.36
C CYS A 257 4.81 -9.49 16.37
N GLY A 258 5.43 -9.07 15.28
CA GLY A 258 5.85 -7.69 15.03
C GLY A 258 6.57 -7.55 13.70
N THR A 259 6.90 -6.30 13.33
CA THR A 259 7.76 -6.02 12.18
C THR A 259 9.23 -6.25 12.54
N ILE A 260 10.05 -6.65 11.59
CA ILE A 260 11.50 -6.72 11.76
C ILE A 260 12.20 -6.05 10.59
N ASP A 261 13.39 -5.54 10.88
CA ASP A 261 14.27 -5.03 9.83
C ASP A 261 14.76 -6.17 8.94
N SER A 262 15.00 -5.84 7.70
CA SER A 262 15.55 -6.78 6.73
C SER A 262 16.86 -7.45 7.21
N SER A 263 17.71 -6.74 7.97
CA SER A 263 18.95 -7.26 8.54
C SER A 263 18.72 -8.35 9.62
N GLU A 264 17.53 -8.42 10.21
CA GLU A 264 17.17 -9.36 11.27
C GLU A 264 16.53 -10.65 10.75
N VAL A 265 16.13 -10.70 9.47
CA VAL A 265 15.43 -11.85 8.87
C VAL A 265 16.19 -13.17 9.07
N SER A 266 17.51 -13.17 8.82
CA SER A 266 18.34 -14.36 9.05
C SER A 266 18.42 -14.76 10.53
N SER A 267 18.25 -13.82 11.45
CA SER A 267 18.31 -14.03 12.90
C SER A 267 16.97 -14.45 13.49
N ALA A 268 15.87 -14.27 12.75
CA ALA A 268 14.54 -14.69 13.19
C ALA A 268 14.46 -16.20 13.43
N GLY A 269 15.28 -16.98 12.72
CA GLY A 269 15.46 -18.42 12.93
C GLY A 269 14.35 -19.26 12.31
N GLU A 270 14.61 -20.57 12.17
CA GLU A 270 13.71 -21.52 11.50
C GLU A 270 12.39 -21.79 12.27
N LYS A 271 12.34 -21.45 13.56
CA LYS A 271 11.16 -21.70 14.40
C LYS A 271 10.07 -20.66 14.26
N ASN A 272 10.43 -19.46 13.82
CA ASN A 272 9.48 -18.36 13.63
C ASN A 272 8.98 -18.35 12.19
N GLN A 273 7.75 -17.89 12.01
CA GLN A 273 7.17 -17.74 10.68
C GLN A 273 7.37 -16.31 10.20
N LEU A 274 7.70 -16.16 8.92
CA LEU A 274 7.93 -14.86 8.29
C LEU A 274 6.89 -14.64 7.20
N LEU A 275 6.28 -13.46 7.22
CA LEU A 275 5.54 -12.93 6.08
C LEU A 275 6.30 -11.72 5.55
N SER A 276 6.19 -11.49 4.26
CA SER A 276 6.75 -10.28 3.64
C SER A 276 5.79 -9.72 2.60
N ASP A 277 5.85 -8.41 2.44
CA ASP A 277 5.11 -7.67 1.43
C ASP A 277 6.04 -6.71 0.71
N TYR A 278 5.76 -6.44 -0.58
CA TYR A 278 6.51 -5.46 -1.34
C TYR A 278 6.09 -4.06 -0.91
N CYS A 279 7.04 -3.25 -0.44
CA CYS A 279 6.75 -1.90 0.04
C CYS A 279 7.31 -0.80 -0.88
N SER A 280 8.26 -1.13 -1.74
CA SER A 280 8.80 -0.17 -2.70
C SER A 280 9.33 -0.83 -3.95
N SER A 281 9.21 -0.13 -5.08
CA SER A 281 9.89 -0.42 -6.32
C SER A 281 10.98 0.63 -6.55
N VAL A 282 12.19 0.18 -6.82
CA VAL A 282 13.34 1.05 -7.10
C VAL A 282 13.74 0.90 -8.56
N VAL A 283 13.74 2.02 -9.26
CA VAL A 283 14.08 2.07 -10.68
C VAL A 283 15.25 3.01 -10.94
N MET A 284 16.03 2.71 -11.96
CA MET A 284 16.96 3.67 -12.56
C MET A 284 16.28 4.30 -13.77
N ALA A 285 16.04 5.59 -13.72
CA ALA A 285 15.49 6.34 -14.83
C ALA A 285 16.62 7.07 -15.56
N PHE A 286 16.55 7.06 -16.89
CA PHE A 286 17.56 7.63 -17.77
C PHE A 286 17.04 8.92 -18.40
N SER A 287 17.89 9.93 -18.50
CA SER A 287 17.55 11.16 -19.18
C SER A 287 17.35 10.93 -20.70
N SER A 288 16.32 11.56 -21.22
CA SER A 288 16.09 11.71 -22.65
C SER A 288 15.95 13.19 -23.05
N ALA A 289 16.54 14.10 -22.23
CA ALA A 289 16.39 15.53 -22.38
C ALA A 289 16.86 16.01 -23.76
N GLU A 290 16.00 16.73 -24.44
CA GLU A 290 16.31 17.38 -25.72
C GLU A 290 17.49 18.35 -25.57
N ASN A 291 18.25 18.52 -26.64
CA ASN A 291 19.46 19.36 -26.68
C ASN A 291 20.62 18.92 -25.77
N THR A 292 20.56 17.71 -25.24
CA THR A 292 21.66 17.06 -24.49
C THR A 292 22.21 15.82 -25.24
N ALA A 293 23.27 15.24 -24.69
CA ALA A 293 23.76 13.96 -25.21
C ALA A 293 22.74 12.82 -25.05
N PHE A 294 21.84 12.95 -24.10
CA PHE A 294 20.88 11.89 -23.73
C PHE A 294 19.63 11.84 -24.63
N ALA A 295 19.43 12.84 -25.51
CA ALA A 295 18.46 12.74 -26.60
C ALA A 295 18.82 11.62 -27.60
N ASP A 296 20.08 11.22 -27.64
CA ASP A 296 20.58 10.14 -28.47
C ASP A 296 20.25 8.76 -27.86
N ASP A 297 19.37 8.02 -28.51
CA ASP A 297 18.94 6.69 -28.07
C ASP A 297 20.11 5.71 -27.93
N THR A 298 21.16 5.86 -28.73
CA THR A 298 22.32 4.98 -28.68
C THR A 298 23.11 5.17 -27.40
N ILE A 299 23.27 6.43 -26.97
CA ILE A 299 23.93 6.75 -25.69
C ILE A 299 23.09 6.21 -24.52
N ARG A 300 21.78 6.44 -24.54
CA ARG A 300 20.87 5.97 -23.49
C ARG A 300 20.86 4.43 -23.40
N LYS A 301 20.75 3.73 -24.54
CA LYS A 301 20.85 2.27 -24.62
C LYS A 301 22.19 1.75 -24.07
N ALA A 302 23.30 2.41 -24.39
CA ALA A 302 24.60 2.00 -23.87
C ALA A 302 24.70 2.14 -22.35
N LEU A 303 24.17 3.22 -21.77
CA LEU A 303 24.08 3.41 -20.32
C LEU A 303 23.17 2.35 -19.67
N TYR A 304 22.02 2.09 -20.26
CA TYR A 304 21.05 1.09 -19.80
C TYR A 304 21.71 -0.30 -19.75
N PHE A 305 22.28 -0.77 -20.86
CA PHE A 305 22.90 -2.09 -20.94
C PHE A 305 24.19 -2.24 -20.13
N SER A 306 24.87 -1.13 -19.84
CA SER A 306 26.06 -1.15 -18.97
C SER A 306 25.76 -1.09 -17.48
N THR A 307 24.47 -1.02 -17.11
CA THR A 307 24.02 -1.12 -15.72
C THR A 307 23.89 -2.60 -15.34
N ASP A 308 24.91 -3.11 -14.67
CA ASP A 308 25.07 -4.53 -14.34
C ASP A 308 24.20 -4.91 -13.13
N ARG A 309 22.94 -5.24 -13.39
CA ARG A 309 21.96 -5.58 -12.35
C ARG A 309 22.31 -6.86 -11.58
N ASP A 310 22.97 -7.83 -12.22
CA ASP A 310 23.29 -9.11 -11.59
C ASP A 310 24.39 -8.95 -10.54
N ASN A 311 25.39 -8.14 -10.81
CA ASN A 311 26.42 -7.83 -9.81
C ASN A 311 25.94 -6.81 -8.78
N ILE A 312 25.02 -5.92 -9.11
CA ILE A 312 24.36 -5.02 -8.17
C ILE A 312 23.59 -5.83 -7.09
N GLN A 313 22.97 -6.95 -7.47
CA GLN A 313 22.31 -7.84 -6.50
C GLN A 313 23.24 -8.28 -5.37
N ASN A 314 24.53 -8.47 -5.66
CA ASN A 314 25.54 -8.83 -4.66
C ASN A 314 25.93 -7.64 -3.76
N ALA A 315 25.68 -6.41 -4.19
CA ALA A 315 25.95 -5.18 -3.43
C ALA A 315 24.74 -4.72 -2.61
N LEU A 316 23.57 -5.30 -2.85
CA LEU A 316 22.34 -5.03 -2.08
C LEU A 316 22.36 -5.81 -0.76
N PRO A 317 21.77 -5.26 0.31
CA PRO A 317 21.44 -6.04 1.49
C PRO A 317 20.60 -7.29 1.09
N GLN A 318 20.77 -8.40 1.84
CA GLN A 318 20.18 -9.73 1.51
C GLN A 318 18.66 -9.76 1.29
N PHE A 319 17.98 -8.68 1.53
CA PHE A 319 16.51 -8.58 1.62
C PHE A 319 15.88 -7.79 0.48
N TYR A 320 16.70 -7.22 -0.40
CA TYR A 320 16.22 -6.61 -1.63
C TYR A 320 16.17 -7.70 -2.71
N GLU A 321 15.03 -7.80 -3.36
CA GLU A 321 14.85 -8.72 -4.47
C GLU A 321 15.09 -7.99 -5.80
N LYS A 322 15.87 -8.61 -6.70
CA LYS A 322 16.09 -8.06 -8.04
C LYS A 322 14.74 -7.94 -8.76
N ALA A 323 14.38 -6.74 -9.20
CA ALA A 323 13.10 -6.50 -9.83
C ALA A 323 13.06 -7.10 -11.25
N GLY A 324 12.01 -7.87 -11.53
CA GLY A 324 11.68 -8.33 -12.89
C GLY A 324 10.97 -7.24 -13.69
N ASP A 325 10.09 -6.52 -13.02
CA ASP A 325 9.19 -5.50 -13.55
C ASP A 325 9.35 -4.17 -12.80
N ILE A 326 8.80 -3.09 -13.34
CA ILE A 326 8.72 -1.80 -12.64
C ILE A 326 7.68 -1.89 -11.51
N VAL A 327 6.57 -2.55 -11.80
CA VAL A 327 5.48 -2.83 -10.87
C VAL A 327 5.78 -4.12 -10.09
N SER A 328 5.43 -4.21 -8.82
CA SER A 328 5.68 -5.42 -8.01
C SER A 328 4.82 -6.62 -8.46
N PRO A 329 5.33 -7.86 -8.29
CA PRO A 329 4.66 -9.06 -8.79
C PRO A 329 3.30 -9.38 -8.14
N ASP A 330 3.05 -8.88 -6.94
CA ASP A 330 1.79 -9.05 -6.19
C ASP A 330 0.77 -7.94 -6.46
N SER A 331 1.12 -6.99 -7.34
CA SER A 331 0.22 -5.91 -7.73
C SER A 331 -0.96 -6.43 -8.55
N VAL A 332 -2.06 -5.71 -8.47
CA VAL A 332 -3.29 -6.00 -9.22
C VAL A 332 -3.66 -4.84 -10.14
N CYS A 333 -4.30 -5.17 -11.24
CA CYS A 333 -4.89 -4.22 -12.16
C CYS A 333 -6.14 -4.84 -12.81
N CYS A 334 -7.21 -4.06 -12.92
CA CYS A 334 -8.43 -4.51 -13.57
C CYS A 334 -8.99 -5.83 -13.03
N GLY A 335 -8.85 -6.09 -11.71
CA GLY A 335 -9.31 -7.31 -11.06
C GLY A 335 -8.46 -8.56 -11.35
N LYS A 336 -7.20 -8.40 -11.75
CA LYS A 336 -6.27 -9.49 -12.03
C LYS A 336 -4.88 -9.18 -11.48
N LEU A 337 -4.10 -10.21 -11.19
CA LEU A 337 -2.69 -10.06 -10.85
C LEU A 337 -1.91 -9.51 -12.04
N TRP A 338 -1.04 -8.56 -11.74
CA TRP A 338 -0.15 -7.92 -12.71
C TRP A 338 0.81 -8.95 -13.31
N ARG A 339 0.92 -8.94 -14.64
CA ARG A 339 1.88 -9.76 -15.41
C ARG A 339 1.90 -11.26 -15.09
N LYS A 340 0.86 -11.80 -14.50
CA LYS A 340 0.78 -13.23 -14.18
C LYS A 340 1.02 -14.12 -15.40
N ASP A 341 0.49 -13.72 -16.55
CA ASP A 341 0.50 -14.49 -17.80
C ASP A 341 1.42 -13.86 -18.88
N SER A 342 1.98 -12.67 -18.61
CA SER A 342 2.82 -11.93 -19.58
C SER A 342 4.04 -11.28 -18.91
N PRO A 343 5.05 -12.05 -18.47
CA PRO A 343 6.25 -11.51 -17.85
C PRO A 343 6.92 -10.44 -18.69
N LEU A 344 7.40 -9.36 -18.04
CA LEU A 344 8.14 -8.30 -18.74
C LEU A 344 9.43 -8.85 -19.33
N THR A 345 9.61 -8.65 -20.62
CA THR A 345 10.87 -8.96 -21.28
C THR A 345 11.76 -7.72 -21.28
N LEU A 346 12.80 -7.75 -20.47
CA LEU A 346 13.80 -6.68 -20.50
C LEU A 346 14.67 -6.83 -21.75
N PRO A 347 15.04 -5.71 -22.44
CA PRO A 347 15.95 -5.76 -23.55
C PRO A 347 17.26 -6.44 -23.13
N GLU A 348 17.62 -7.52 -23.84
CA GLU A 348 18.85 -8.24 -23.58
C GLU A 348 19.99 -7.68 -24.43
N ASN A 349 21.15 -7.71 -23.80
CA ASN A 349 22.41 -7.43 -24.50
C ASN A 349 22.91 -8.69 -25.22
N THR A 350 22.64 -8.81 -26.50
CA THR A 350 23.26 -9.88 -27.32
C THR A 350 24.66 -9.46 -27.72
N ASP A 351 25.65 -10.34 -27.56
CA ASP A 351 27.10 -10.07 -27.67
C ASP A 351 27.55 -9.23 -28.90
N GLY A 352 26.86 -9.35 -30.02
CA GLY A 352 27.18 -8.57 -31.25
C GLY A 352 26.61 -7.14 -31.21
N GLN A 353 25.40 -6.96 -30.70
CA GLN A 353 24.72 -5.66 -30.71
C GLN A 353 25.31 -4.69 -29.64
N PHE A 354 25.76 -5.22 -28.52
CA PHE A 354 26.33 -4.39 -27.45
C PHE A 354 27.62 -3.72 -27.87
N SER A 355 28.52 -4.44 -28.56
CA SER A 355 29.79 -3.87 -29.04
C SER A 355 29.56 -2.65 -29.93
N ASP A 356 28.57 -2.73 -30.84
CA ASP A 356 28.28 -1.66 -31.80
C ASP A 356 27.58 -0.47 -31.13
N VAL A 357 26.56 -0.72 -30.29
CA VAL A 357 25.87 0.31 -29.48
C VAL A 357 26.86 1.04 -28.60
N PHE A 358 27.75 0.28 -27.96
CA PHE A 358 28.73 0.83 -27.04
C PHE A 358 29.80 1.69 -27.74
N SER A 359 30.33 1.21 -28.87
CA SER A 359 31.32 1.95 -29.68
C SER A 359 30.70 3.24 -30.25
N SER A 360 29.48 3.16 -30.75
CA SER A 360 28.73 4.31 -31.26
C SER A 360 28.44 5.33 -30.15
N ALA A 361 28.05 4.87 -28.97
CA ALA A 361 27.82 5.74 -27.81
C ALA A 361 29.08 6.48 -27.34
N LYS A 362 30.23 5.81 -27.31
CA LYS A 362 31.54 6.45 -27.01
C LYS A 362 31.86 7.54 -28.03
N THR A 363 31.66 7.27 -29.32
CA THR A 363 31.86 8.26 -30.39
C THR A 363 30.93 9.44 -30.20
N GLY A 364 29.61 9.20 -29.98
CA GLY A 364 28.62 10.24 -29.77
C GLY A 364 28.92 11.12 -28.53
N LEU A 365 29.33 10.53 -27.40
CA LEU A 365 29.77 11.27 -26.20
C LEU A 365 30.99 12.15 -26.52
N SER A 366 31.95 11.65 -27.27
CA SER A 366 33.15 12.40 -27.66
C SER A 366 32.82 13.56 -28.60
N GLU A 367 32.01 13.33 -29.64
CA GLU A 367 31.54 14.37 -30.57
C GLU A 367 30.75 15.49 -29.87
N LYS A 368 29.92 15.12 -28.90
CA LYS A 368 29.16 16.05 -28.07
C LYS A 368 30.00 16.66 -26.93
N LYS A 369 31.31 16.36 -26.87
CA LYS A 369 32.27 16.85 -25.87
C LYS A 369 31.84 16.60 -24.43
N VAL A 370 31.19 15.46 -24.16
CA VAL A 370 30.81 15.04 -22.81
C VAL A 370 32.05 14.53 -22.10
N THR A 371 32.49 15.22 -21.04
CA THR A 371 33.68 14.87 -20.26
C THR A 371 33.35 14.22 -18.93
N SER A 372 32.11 14.36 -18.47
CA SER A 372 31.61 13.73 -17.25
C SER A 372 30.12 13.43 -17.34
N LEU A 373 29.70 12.42 -16.58
CA LEU A 373 28.31 12.07 -16.35
C LEU A 373 28.00 12.20 -14.85
N SER A 374 26.74 12.37 -14.51
CA SER A 374 26.27 12.37 -13.11
C SER A 374 25.10 11.40 -12.93
N ILE A 375 25.16 10.60 -11.88
CA ILE A 375 24.07 9.71 -11.44
C ILE A 375 23.56 10.22 -10.09
N ALA A 376 22.28 10.48 -9.97
CA ALA A 376 21.67 10.94 -8.73
C ALA A 376 21.02 9.80 -7.94
N TYR A 377 20.89 9.95 -6.62
CA TYR A 377 20.23 9.01 -5.72
C TYR A 377 19.62 9.70 -4.50
N GLU A 378 18.59 9.07 -3.88
CA GLU A 378 17.82 9.67 -2.78
C GLU A 378 18.39 9.33 -1.40
N THR A 379 18.72 8.05 -1.14
CA THR A 379 19.02 7.54 0.20
C THR A 379 20.43 6.98 0.31
N ASP A 380 20.95 6.88 1.53
CA ASP A 380 22.28 6.32 1.76
C ASP A 380 22.36 4.82 1.41
N GLU A 381 21.23 4.10 1.48
CA GLU A 381 21.13 2.70 1.06
C GLU A 381 21.34 2.53 -0.45
N GLN A 382 20.86 3.48 -1.25
CA GLN A 382 21.04 3.49 -2.70
C GLN A 382 22.48 3.80 -3.13
N LYS A 383 23.29 4.35 -2.23
CA LYS A 383 24.65 4.83 -2.52
C LYS A 383 25.57 3.73 -3.07
N SER A 384 25.50 2.53 -2.50
CA SER A 384 26.32 1.39 -2.94
C SER A 384 26.02 0.99 -4.37
N VAL A 385 24.74 0.93 -4.73
CA VAL A 385 24.24 0.61 -6.08
C VAL A 385 24.73 1.64 -7.10
N VAL A 386 24.54 2.92 -6.77
CA VAL A 386 24.92 4.02 -7.67
C VAL A 386 26.44 4.12 -7.82
N ASN A 387 27.21 3.93 -6.75
CA ASN A 387 28.67 3.91 -6.83
C ASN A 387 29.19 2.75 -7.70
N TYR A 388 28.61 1.57 -7.57
CA TYR A 388 28.96 0.42 -8.42
C TYR A 388 28.67 0.73 -9.90
N THR A 389 27.50 1.25 -10.19
CA THR A 389 27.11 1.66 -11.55
C THR A 389 28.06 2.72 -12.10
N ALA A 390 28.39 3.75 -11.30
CA ALA A 390 29.31 4.82 -11.72
C ALA A 390 30.70 4.30 -12.04
N GLN A 391 31.24 3.40 -11.21
CA GLN A 391 32.55 2.77 -11.46
C GLN A 391 32.54 1.96 -12.75
N ASN A 392 31.47 1.20 -13.00
CA ASN A 392 31.31 0.42 -14.22
C ASN A 392 31.24 1.32 -15.46
N TRP A 393 30.42 2.37 -15.42
CA TRP A 393 30.32 3.34 -16.51
C TRP A 393 31.64 4.08 -16.74
N GLN A 394 32.33 4.51 -15.67
CA GLN A 394 33.63 5.17 -15.78
C GLN A 394 34.66 4.26 -16.48
N LYS A 395 34.70 2.98 -16.10
CA LYS A 395 35.59 1.99 -16.74
C LYS A 395 35.25 1.77 -18.20
N LEU A 396 33.96 1.68 -18.53
CA LEU A 396 33.52 1.37 -19.89
C LEU A 396 33.62 2.57 -20.83
N PHE A 397 33.19 3.75 -20.42
CA PHE A 397 33.16 4.94 -21.27
C PHE A 397 34.48 5.75 -21.24
N GLY A 398 35.31 5.57 -20.24
CA GLY A 398 36.58 6.30 -20.08
C GLY A 398 36.38 7.78 -19.72
N ILE A 399 35.24 8.15 -19.15
CA ILE A 399 34.91 9.50 -18.70
C ILE A 399 34.59 9.50 -17.22
N ARG A 400 34.70 10.64 -16.57
CA ARG A 400 34.37 10.78 -15.15
C ARG A 400 32.87 10.55 -14.94
N VAL A 401 32.51 9.82 -13.88
CA VAL A 401 31.12 9.61 -13.48
C VAL A 401 30.98 9.99 -12.00
N ASP A 402 30.22 11.04 -11.74
CA ASP A 402 29.96 11.55 -10.39
C ASP A 402 28.65 10.98 -9.83
N THR A 403 28.62 10.70 -8.54
CA THR A 403 27.41 10.28 -7.83
C THR A 403 26.95 11.41 -6.90
N VAL A 404 25.66 11.76 -6.98
CA VAL A 404 25.11 12.95 -6.31
C VAL A 404 23.90 12.58 -5.46
N LYS A 405 23.99 12.71 -4.14
CA LYS A 405 22.81 12.59 -3.27
C LYS A 405 21.94 13.82 -3.44
N SER A 406 20.65 13.61 -3.75
CA SER A 406 19.72 14.68 -4.07
C SER A 406 18.31 14.36 -3.57
N THR A 407 17.48 15.35 -3.41
CA THR A 407 16.05 15.13 -3.16
C THR A 407 15.37 14.59 -4.41
N ARG A 408 14.27 13.88 -4.23
CA ARG A 408 13.44 13.37 -5.36
C ARG A 408 13.15 14.44 -6.40
N SER A 409 12.70 15.62 -5.96
CA SER A 409 12.37 16.71 -6.88
C SER A 409 13.58 17.20 -7.68
N GLN A 410 14.78 17.22 -7.09
CA GLN A 410 16.02 17.57 -7.77
C GLN A 410 16.43 16.48 -8.77
N ILE A 411 16.26 15.19 -8.42
CA ILE A 411 16.54 14.07 -9.32
C ILE A 411 15.62 14.13 -10.54
N ILE A 412 14.31 14.27 -10.33
CA ILE A 412 13.31 14.37 -11.40
C ILE A 412 13.64 15.56 -12.33
N LYS A 413 13.91 16.73 -11.75
CA LYS A 413 14.30 17.90 -12.52
C LYS A 413 15.59 17.64 -13.32
N GLY A 414 16.63 17.10 -12.69
CA GLY A 414 17.93 16.89 -13.34
C GLY A 414 17.89 15.86 -14.46
N ILE A 415 16.99 14.87 -14.40
CA ILE A 415 16.76 13.93 -15.51
C ILE A 415 16.01 14.60 -16.64
N LYS A 416 14.99 15.43 -16.34
CA LYS A 416 14.22 16.17 -17.34
C LYS A 416 15.03 17.23 -18.08
N ASP A 417 15.97 17.88 -17.41
CA ASP A 417 16.83 18.92 -18.02
C ASP A 417 18.21 18.39 -18.47
N GLY A 418 18.52 17.10 -18.22
CA GLY A 418 19.77 16.45 -18.61
C GLY A 418 20.97 16.78 -17.74
N SER A 419 20.80 17.41 -16.58
CA SER A 419 21.87 17.63 -15.59
C SER A 419 22.35 16.32 -14.98
N PHE A 420 21.47 15.31 -14.92
CA PHE A 420 21.79 13.94 -14.56
C PHE A 420 21.60 13.02 -15.76
N ALA A 421 22.56 12.13 -16.02
CA ALA A 421 22.45 11.08 -17.03
C ALA A 421 21.41 10.03 -16.62
N ALA A 422 21.37 9.73 -15.32
CA ALA A 422 20.40 8.83 -14.73
C ALA A 422 20.16 9.18 -13.25
N GLY A 423 19.08 8.63 -12.68
CA GLY A 423 18.78 8.74 -11.27
C GLY A 423 18.10 7.50 -10.73
N LEU A 424 18.49 7.10 -9.53
CA LEU A 424 17.87 6.01 -8.80
C LEU A 424 16.75 6.58 -7.94
N ILE A 425 15.51 6.13 -8.20
CA ILE A 425 14.29 6.62 -7.55
C ILE A 425 13.53 5.45 -6.97
N SER A 426 13.01 5.64 -5.75
CA SER A 426 12.18 4.69 -5.04
C SER A 426 10.72 5.13 -5.08
N PHE A 427 9.81 4.25 -5.47
CA PHE A 427 8.36 4.49 -5.40
C PHE A 427 7.77 3.59 -4.33
N ASN A 428 7.07 4.19 -3.36
CA ASN A 428 6.28 3.40 -2.43
C ASN A 428 5.16 2.70 -3.19
N ILE A 429 4.99 1.43 -2.90
CA ILE A 429 3.86 0.64 -3.36
C ILE A 429 2.70 0.94 -2.41
N ASP A 430 1.74 1.73 -2.87
CA ASP A 430 0.55 2.10 -2.09
C ASP A 430 -0.53 1.06 -2.35
N GLY A 431 -0.65 0.12 -1.45
CA GLY A 431 -1.49 -1.04 -1.70
C GLY A 431 -0.97 -1.86 -2.90
N SER A 432 -1.78 -2.73 -3.43
CA SER A 432 -1.40 -3.61 -4.54
C SER A 432 -1.74 -3.04 -5.92
N SER A 433 -1.97 -1.72 -6.09
CA SER A 433 -2.39 -1.16 -7.38
C SER A 433 -1.22 -0.96 -8.35
N ALA A 434 -1.18 -1.75 -9.41
CA ALA A 434 -0.24 -1.56 -10.51
C ALA A 434 -0.44 -0.20 -11.19
N TYR A 435 -1.69 0.21 -11.38
CA TYR A 435 -2.03 1.50 -11.97
C TYR A 435 -1.46 2.68 -11.16
N SER A 436 -1.55 2.64 -9.82
CA SER A 436 -0.97 3.66 -8.95
C SER A 436 0.55 3.79 -9.15
N THR A 437 1.25 2.67 -9.26
CA THR A 437 2.71 2.66 -9.51
C THR A 437 3.05 3.27 -10.86
N LEU A 438 2.34 2.89 -11.93
CA LEU A 438 2.55 3.45 -13.27
C LEU A 438 2.23 4.94 -13.33
N LEU A 439 1.17 5.39 -12.66
CA LEU A 439 0.79 6.81 -12.60
C LEU A 439 1.89 7.68 -11.96
N LYS A 440 2.59 7.17 -10.94
CA LYS A 440 3.70 7.88 -10.29
C LYS A 440 4.90 8.12 -11.22
N LEU A 441 5.03 7.36 -12.29
CA LEU A 441 6.08 7.56 -13.30
C LEU A 441 5.72 8.67 -14.30
N CYS A 442 4.44 9.02 -14.46
CA CYS A 442 4.01 10.07 -15.38
C CYS A 442 4.48 11.46 -14.96
N ALA A 443 4.98 12.24 -15.91
CA ALA A 443 5.45 13.60 -15.66
C ALA A 443 4.35 14.54 -15.13
N GLU A 444 3.12 14.37 -15.60
CA GLU A 444 1.95 15.13 -15.14
C GLU A 444 1.59 14.83 -13.69
N GLY A 445 1.82 13.61 -13.25
CA GLY A 445 1.68 13.21 -11.84
C GLY A 445 2.88 13.56 -10.95
N GLY A 446 3.82 14.39 -11.45
CA GLY A 446 5.07 14.71 -10.75
C GLY A 446 6.16 13.63 -10.92
N GLY A 447 5.95 12.67 -11.82
CA GLY A 447 6.91 11.61 -12.16
C GLY A 447 7.99 12.05 -13.15
N ILE A 448 8.77 11.07 -13.59
CA ILE A 448 10.01 11.27 -14.32
C ILE A 448 9.89 11.04 -15.82
N VAL A 449 8.90 10.27 -16.25
CA VAL A 449 8.71 9.88 -17.65
C VAL A 449 7.94 10.98 -18.40
N THR A 450 8.50 11.44 -19.51
CA THR A 450 7.90 12.45 -20.41
C THR A 450 7.44 11.85 -21.74
N ASP A 451 7.43 10.53 -21.89
CA ASP A 451 6.98 9.85 -23.10
C ASP A 451 5.47 10.02 -23.28
N GLU A 452 5.05 10.62 -24.40
CA GLU A 452 3.65 10.92 -24.69
C GLU A 452 2.82 9.64 -24.82
N GLY A 453 3.31 8.64 -25.52
CA GLY A 453 2.58 7.38 -25.70
C GLY A 453 2.34 6.63 -24.39
N TYR A 454 3.32 6.65 -23.47
CA TYR A 454 3.16 6.13 -22.12
C TYR A 454 2.10 6.92 -21.34
N THR A 455 2.20 8.24 -21.40
CA THR A 455 1.26 9.14 -20.69
C THR A 455 -0.17 8.95 -21.20
N GLU A 456 -0.37 8.89 -22.52
CA GLU A 456 -1.68 8.62 -23.12
C GLU A 456 -2.26 7.29 -22.68
N ALA A 457 -1.46 6.23 -22.64
CA ALA A 457 -1.90 4.90 -22.21
C ALA A 457 -2.34 4.89 -20.73
N VAL A 458 -1.54 5.50 -19.84
CA VAL A 458 -1.84 5.55 -18.40
C VAL A 458 -3.06 6.42 -18.09
N TYR A 459 -3.24 7.56 -18.79
CA TYR A 459 -4.40 8.45 -18.60
C TYR A 459 -5.61 8.06 -19.44
N SER A 460 -5.54 7.02 -20.26
CA SER A 460 -6.66 6.56 -21.08
C SER A 460 -7.91 6.31 -20.23
N SER A 461 -9.07 6.70 -20.76
CA SER A 461 -10.36 6.35 -20.15
C SER A 461 -10.72 4.86 -20.29
N ASN A 462 -10.15 4.19 -21.29
CA ASN A 462 -10.42 2.77 -21.61
C ASN A 462 -9.18 1.91 -21.28
N LYS A 463 -8.63 2.08 -20.07
CA LYS A 463 -7.51 1.27 -19.61
C LYS A 463 -7.87 -0.20 -19.52
N THR A 464 -7.02 -1.04 -20.06
CA THR A 464 -7.06 -2.49 -19.87
C THR A 464 -5.74 -2.97 -19.28
N LEU A 465 -5.74 -4.16 -18.71
CA LEU A 465 -4.50 -4.79 -18.23
C LEU A 465 -3.45 -4.81 -19.35
N GLU A 466 -3.81 -5.25 -20.55
CA GLU A 466 -2.90 -5.36 -21.69
C GLU A 466 -2.35 -3.99 -22.11
N SER A 467 -3.16 -2.93 -22.09
CA SER A 467 -2.69 -1.59 -22.48
C SER A 467 -1.69 -1.01 -21.47
N LEU A 468 -1.89 -1.27 -20.19
CA LEU A 468 -0.96 -0.82 -19.14
C LEU A 468 0.32 -1.67 -19.11
N GLU A 469 0.23 -2.98 -19.33
CA GLU A 469 1.40 -3.86 -19.52
C GLU A 469 2.23 -3.43 -20.73
N ALA A 470 1.59 -3.06 -21.85
CA ALA A 470 2.26 -2.54 -23.02
C ALA A 470 2.92 -1.18 -22.75
N ALA A 471 2.27 -0.31 -21.96
CA ALA A 471 2.85 0.97 -21.55
C ALA A 471 4.13 0.77 -20.74
N GLU A 472 4.12 -0.12 -19.74
CA GLU A 472 5.32 -0.48 -18.98
C GLU A 472 6.42 -1.05 -19.88
N SER A 473 6.07 -1.98 -20.79
CA SER A 473 7.02 -2.56 -21.74
C SER A 473 7.70 -1.49 -22.58
N SER A 474 6.97 -0.47 -23.02
CA SER A 474 7.51 0.63 -23.83
C SER A 474 8.63 1.41 -23.12
N LEU A 475 8.55 1.54 -21.79
CA LEU A 475 9.57 2.25 -21.01
C LEU A 475 10.91 1.52 -21.01
N VAL A 476 10.88 0.21 -20.87
CA VAL A 476 12.10 -0.61 -20.85
C VAL A 476 12.65 -0.80 -22.27
N GLU A 477 11.80 -0.97 -23.28
CA GLU A 477 12.20 -1.06 -24.69
C GLU A 477 12.89 0.21 -25.20
N LYS A 478 12.37 1.38 -24.78
CA LYS A 478 12.97 2.70 -25.07
C LYS A 478 14.17 3.01 -24.17
N CYS A 479 14.54 2.11 -23.25
CA CYS A 479 15.60 2.31 -22.25
C CYS A 479 15.42 3.60 -21.44
N LEU A 480 14.19 3.96 -21.09
CA LEU A 480 13.87 5.11 -20.27
C LEU A 480 13.90 4.78 -18.78
N VAL A 481 13.46 3.58 -18.42
CA VAL A 481 13.37 3.09 -17.05
C VAL A 481 13.89 1.66 -16.98
N LEU A 482 14.77 1.39 -16.04
CA LEU A 482 15.29 0.07 -15.73
C LEU A 482 14.82 -0.33 -14.34
N PRO A 483 14.02 -1.39 -14.17
CA PRO A 483 13.69 -1.91 -12.86
C PRO A 483 14.95 -2.45 -12.18
N MET A 484 15.22 -2.03 -10.95
CA MET A 484 16.46 -2.37 -10.24
C MET A 484 16.21 -3.43 -9.18
N TYR A 485 15.40 -3.11 -8.18
CA TYR A 485 15.07 -4.01 -7.08
C TYR A 485 13.79 -3.58 -6.37
N TYR A 486 13.20 -4.52 -5.63
CA TYR A 486 12.09 -4.25 -4.73
C TYR A 486 12.58 -4.18 -3.29
N GLY A 487 12.04 -3.23 -2.52
CA GLY A 487 12.10 -3.25 -1.07
C GLY A 487 10.95 -4.08 -0.50
N LYS A 488 11.23 -4.81 0.57
CA LYS A 488 10.24 -5.62 1.28
C LYS A 488 10.12 -5.22 2.74
N LYS A 489 8.92 -5.29 3.26
CA LYS A 489 8.58 -5.22 4.66
C LYS A 489 8.44 -6.65 5.20
N TYR A 490 8.92 -6.89 6.40
CA TYR A 490 8.90 -8.22 7.00
C TYR A 490 8.15 -8.21 8.32
N TYR A 491 7.33 -9.25 8.50
CA TYR A 491 6.61 -9.54 9.73
C TYR A 491 7.10 -10.89 10.27
N VAL A 492 7.38 -10.95 11.57
CA VAL A 492 7.76 -12.17 12.26
C VAL A 492 6.65 -12.59 13.21
N PHE A 493 6.34 -13.89 13.23
CA PHE A 493 5.36 -14.51 14.11
C PHE A 493 6.01 -15.64 14.89
N SER A 494 5.63 -15.79 16.16
CA SER A 494 6.01 -16.95 16.95
C SER A 494 5.41 -18.22 16.37
N SER A 495 6.01 -19.38 16.72
CA SER A 495 5.47 -20.68 16.31
C SER A 495 4.07 -20.98 16.86
N ASP A 496 3.65 -20.24 17.88
CA ASP A 496 2.35 -20.43 18.55
C ASP A 496 1.22 -19.72 17.83
N VAL A 497 1.53 -18.89 16.82
CA VAL A 497 0.53 -18.24 15.95
C VAL A 497 0.35 -19.08 14.69
N SER A 498 -0.90 -19.31 14.31
CA SER A 498 -1.28 -19.98 13.05
C SER A 498 -2.24 -19.10 12.25
N GLY A 499 -2.43 -19.39 10.97
CA GLY A 499 -3.35 -18.70 10.10
C GLY A 499 -2.99 -17.22 9.81
N GLN A 500 -1.74 -16.83 10.08
CA GLN A 500 -1.26 -15.49 9.80
C GLN A 500 -1.31 -15.17 8.30
N SER A 501 -1.78 -13.99 7.97
CA SER A 501 -1.89 -13.49 6.60
C SER A 501 -1.73 -11.98 6.54
N LEU A 502 -1.55 -11.45 5.34
CA LEU A 502 -1.55 -10.02 5.08
C LEU A 502 -2.81 -9.65 4.27
N PHE A 503 -3.31 -8.45 4.50
CA PHE A 503 -4.35 -7.89 3.63
C PHE A 503 -3.77 -7.60 2.25
N PRO A 504 -4.32 -8.17 1.16
CA PRO A 504 -3.79 -7.93 -0.19
C PRO A 504 -3.81 -6.45 -0.58
N TYR A 505 -4.77 -5.66 -0.06
CA TYR A 505 -4.87 -4.24 -0.36
C TYR A 505 -3.76 -3.40 0.27
N SER A 506 -3.41 -3.65 1.53
CA SER A 506 -2.54 -2.77 2.31
C SER A 506 -1.18 -3.38 2.67
N GLY A 507 -0.99 -4.67 2.44
CA GLY A 507 0.22 -5.39 2.88
C GLY A 507 0.41 -5.41 4.39
N THR A 508 -0.64 -5.13 5.18
CA THR A 508 -0.59 -5.15 6.64
C THR A 508 -1.22 -6.40 7.22
N VAL A 509 -0.97 -6.69 8.50
CA VAL A 509 -1.36 -7.97 9.12
C VAL A 509 -2.89 -8.10 9.24
N ASP A 510 -3.41 -9.17 8.66
CA ASP A 510 -4.79 -9.63 8.84
C ASP A 510 -4.87 -10.62 10.02
N PHE A 511 -5.41 -10.16 11.13
CA PHE A 511 -5.61 -10.98 12.32
C PHE A 511 -6.91 -11.80 12.29
N THR A 512 -7.76 -11.63 11.29
CA THR A 512 -9.06 -12.31 11.24
C THR A 512 -8.92 -13.82 11.05
N LYS A 513 -7.86 -14.26 10.37
CA LYS A 513 -7.54 -15.68 10.14
C LYS A 513 -6.57 -16.25 11.16
N ALA A 514 -5.96 -15.39 12.00
CA ALA A 514 -4.97 -15.81 12.98
C ALA A 514 -5.62 -16.54 14.17
N ASP A 515 -4.89 -17.50 14.72
CA ASP A 515 -5.24 -18.21 15.94
C ASP A 515 -3.98 -18.47 16.78
N LEU A 516 -4.15 -18.60 18.11
CA LEU A 516 -3.12 -19.05 19.03
C LEU A 516 -3.30 -20.56 19.27
N LEU A 517 -2.24 -21.32 19.07
CA LEU A 517 -2.20 -22.79 19.21
C LEU A 517 -2.28 -23.23 20.66
#